data_32ecea00c76aab0a6b08b3f88c0e26d9
#
_entry.id   32ecea00c76aab0a6b08b3f88c0e26d9
#
_cell.length_a   1.000
_cell.length_b   1.000
_cell.length_c   1.000
_cell.angle_alpha   90.00
_cell.angle_beta   90.00
_cell.angle_gamma   90.00
#
_symmetry.space_group_name_H-M   'P 1'
#
loop_
_entity.id
_entity.type
_entity.pdbx_description
1 polymer ?
#
loop_
_entity_poly.entity_id
_entity_poly.type
_entity_poly.pdbx_seq_one_letter_code
_entity_poly.pdbx_strand_id
1 'polypeptide(L)'
;VIYVGLAADEPQRFEKCGYPNRRLPLVEWGLTEPDCLEYCQQLGFQWLEETENGPVPLYDILDRVSCWCCGNKNLKELKHIYLYLPQYWERLKGLQAHMSRPMKGWYQNGTPKGVFELERRFAREIQEATRTRGTRCAPWKRHSRGLER
;
A
#
# COMPACT_ATOMS: atom_id res chain seq x y z
N VAL A 1 -21.05 20.82 -12.48
CA VAL A 1 -21.11 19.66 -11.57
C VAL A 1 -19.73 19.03 -11.53
N ILE A 2 -19.21 18.76 -10.33
CA ILE A 2 -17.93 18.07 -10.11
C ILE A 2 -18.24 16.67 -9.61
N TYR A 3 -17.76 15.65 -10.31
CA TYR A 3 -17.86 14.26 -9.88
C TYR A 3 -16.62 13.90 -9.03
N VAL A 4 -16.84 13.31 -7.86
CA VAL A 4 -15.78 12.92 -6.93
C VAL A 4 -15.85 11.42 -6.68
N GLY A 5 -14.75 10.71 -6.89
CA GLY A 5 -14.64 9.27 -6.70
C GLY A 5 -14.36 8.93 -5.22
N LEU A 6 -15.40 9.02 -4.38
CA LEU A 6 -15.38 8.49 -3.01
C LEU A 6 -16.25 7.26 -2.97
N ALA A 7 -15.76 6.18 -2.35
CA ALA A 7 -16.48 4.93 -2.21
C ALA A 7 -17.52 4.99 -1.07
N ALA A 8 -18.52 4.11 -1.11
CA ALA A 8 -19.62 4.11 -0.14
C ALA A 8 -19.18 3.74 1.29
N ASP A 9 -18.07 3.05 1.44
CA ASP A 9 -17.45 2.67 2.72
C ASP A 9 -16.51 3.75 3.33
N GLU A 10 -16.50 4.98 2.75
CA GLU A 10 -15.73 6.10 3.26
C GLU A 10 -16.62 7.25 3.84
N PRO A 11 -17.58 7.00 4.75
CA PRO A 11 -18.57 8.00 5.19
C PRO A 11 -17.93 9.25 5.77
N GLN A 12 -16.84 9.12 6.51
CA GLN A 12 -16.12 10.25 7.12
C GLN A 12 -15.55 11.24 6.10
N ARG A 13 -15.35 10.80 4.85
CA ARG A 13 -14.83 11.63 3.76
C ARG A 13 -15.94 12.36 3.03
N PHE A 14 -17.07 11.70 2.74
CA PHE A 14 -18.14 12.32 1.99
C PHE A 14 -19.09 13.16 2.85
N GLU A 15 -19.27 12.86 4.13
CA GLU A 15 -20.01 13.72 5.07
C GLU A 15 -19.42 15.13 5.18
N LYS A 16 -18.09 15.24 4.99
CA LYS A 16 -17.37 16.52 4.94
C LYS A 16 -17.41 17.20 3.57
N CYS A 17 -17.95 16.52 2.57
CA CYS A 17 -17.97 16.98 1.16
C CYS A 17 -19.18 17.85 0.82
N GLY A 18 -19.72 18.63 1.77
CA GLY A 18 -20.94 19.42 1.67
C GLY A 18 -20.94 20.58 0.65
N TYR A 19 -20.37 20.40 -0.53
CA TYR A 19 -20.40 21.41 -1.58
C TYR A 19 -21.54 21.17 -2.57
N PRO A 20 -22.43 22.16 -2.81
CA PRO A 20 -23.68 22.00 -3.56
C PRO A 20 -23.50 21.56 -5.04
N ASN A 21 -22.29 21.67 -5.59
CA ASN A 21 -22.00 21.33 -7.00
C ASN A 21 -21.26 19.99 -7.16
N ARG A 22 -21.18 19.17 -6.11
CA ARG A 22 -20.48 17.86 -6.16
C ARG A 22 -21.50 16.72 -6.22
N ARG A 23 -21.15 15.70 -6.99
CA ARG A 23 -21.83 14.40 -6.99
C ARG A 23 -20.83 13.31 -6.64
N LEU A 24 -21.32 12.30 -5.97
CA LEU A 24 -20.55 11.16 -5.49
C LEU A 24 -21.12 9.87 -6.10
N PRO A 25 -20.84 9.57 -7.37
CA PRO A 25 -21.51 8.48 -8.07
C PRO A 25 -21.32 7.12 -7.38
N LEU A 26 -20.14 6.83 -6.86
CA LEU A 26 -19.89 5.54 -6.19
C LEU A 26 -20.72 5.41 -4.91
N VAL A 27 -20.89 6.50 -4.15
CA VAL A 27 -21.78 6.53 -2.98
C VAL A 27 -23.25 6.39 -3.42
N GLU A 28 -23.65 7.11 -4.48
CA GLU A 28 -25.01 7.03 -5.03
C GLU A 28 -25.36 5.61 -5.52
N TRP A 29 -24.38 4.88 -6.03
CA TRP A 29 -24.52 3.49 -6.48
C TRP A 29 -24.26 2.45 -5.38
N GLY A 30 -23.86 2.87 -4.18
CA GLY A 30 -23.56 2.00 -3.06
C GLY A 30 -22.31 1.15 -3.24
N LEU A 31 -21.38 1.57 -4.13
CA LEU A 31 -20.15 0.83 -4.41
C LEU A 31 -19.07 1.13 -3.37
N THR A 32 -18.56 0.07 -2.77
CA THR A 32 -17.42 0.12 -1.85
C THR A 32 -16.07 0.10 -2.61
N GLU A 33 -14.95 0.39 -1.92
CA GLU A 33 -13.61 0.29 -2.52
C GLU A 33 -13.31 -1.15 -3.04
N PRO A 34 -13.64 -2.23 -2.29
CA PRO A 34 -13.55 -3.60 -2.81
C PRO A 34 -14.40 -3.88 -4.05
N ASP A 35 -15.64 -3.36 -4.10
CA ASP A 35 -16.52 -3.55 -5.27
C ASP A 35 -15.93 -2.87 -6.52
N CYS A 36 -15.38 -1.68 -6.34
CA CYS A 36 -14.70 -0.97 -7.43
C CYS A 36 -13.47 -1.74 -7.93
N LEU A 37 -12.69 -2.32 -7.03
CA LEU A 37 -11.52 -3.13 -7.39
C LEU A 37 -11.96 -4.39 -8.16
N GLU A 38 -12.95 -5.10 -7.65
CA GLU A 38 -13.51 -6.29 -8.32
C GLU A 38 -14.02 -5.96 -9.70
N TYR A 39 -14.79 -4.87 -9.85
CA TYR A 39 -15.28 -4.41 -11.15
C TYR A 39 -14.13 -4.14 -12.13
N CYS A 40 -13.07 -3.47 -11.69
CA CYS A 40 -11.91 -3.22 -12.52
C CYS A 40 -11.20 -4.53 -12.93
N GLN A 41 -11.09 -5.49 -12.01
CA GLN A 41 -10.51 -6.81 -12.31
C GLN A 41 -11.35 -7.61 -13.32
N GLN A 42 -12.68 -7.53 -13.25
CA GLN A 42 -13.58 -8.15 -14.22
C GLN A 42 -13.42 -7.55 -15.62
N LEU A 43 -13.03 -6.27 -15.71
CA LEU A 43 -12.70 -5.61 -16.97
C LEU A 43 -11.26 -5.91 -17.46
N GLY A 44 -10.50 -6.75 -16.75
CA GLY A 44 -9.15 -7.13 -17.10
C GLY A 44 -8.06 -6.18 -16.63
N PHE A 45 -8.38 -5.15 -15.85
CA PHE A 45 -7.36 -4.28 -15.26
C PHE A 45 -6.64 -4.98 -14.14
N GLN A 46 -5.29 -4.87 -14.14
CA GLN A 46 -4.41 -5.40 -13.12
C GLN A 46 -3.35 -4.36 -12.77
N TRP A 47 -3.02 -4.29 -11.48
CA TRP A 47 -1.94 -3.44 -10.98
C TRP A 47 -0.75 -4.30 -10.63
N LEU A 48 0.10 -4.52 -11.63
CA LEU A 48 1.33 -5.31 -11.50
C LEU A 48 2.54 -4.37 -11.50
N GLU A 49 3.52 -4.70 -10.70
CA GLU A 49 4.82 -4.05 -10.71
C GLU A 49 5.89 -5.08 -11.07
N GLU A 50 6.66 -4.80 -12.10
CA GLU A 50 7.75 -5.67 -12.52
C GLU A 50 8.92 -5.58 -11.55
N THR A 51 9.42 -6.74 -11.13
CA THR A 51 10.59 -6.87 -10.28
C THR A 51 11.55 -7.90 -10.85
N GLU A 52 12.77 -7.94 -10.33
CA GLU A 52 13.76 -8.98 -10.72
C GLU A 52 13.27 -10.40 -10.44
N ASN A 53 12.34 -10.57 -9.50
CA ASN A 53 11.73 -11.85 -9.15
C ASN A 53 10.39 -12.12 -9.84
N GLY A 54 10.05 -11.31 -10.86
CA GLY A 54 8.79 -11.36 -11.61
C GLY A 54 7.75 -10.34 -11.13
N PRO A 55 6.57 -10.32 -11.77
CA PRO A 55 5.53 -9.34 -11.48
C PRO A 55 4.92 -9.53 -10.09
N VAL A 56 4.74 -8.43 -9.38
CA VAL A 56 4.12 -8.36 -8.06
C VAL A 56 2.76 -7.67 -8.16
N PRO A 57 1.66 -8.35 -7.82
CA PRO A 57 0.35 -7.73 -7.75
C PRO A 57 0.28 -6.75 -6.58
N LEU A 58 0.11 -5.46 -6.87
CA LEU A 58 0.20 -4.42 -5.85
C LEU A 58 -0.88 -4.51 -4.78
N TYR A 59 -2.11 -4.92 -5.13
CA TYR A 59 -3.20 -5.11 -4.16
C TYR A 59 -3.04 -6.34 -3.27
N ASP A 60 -2.09 -7.25 -3.57
CA ASP A 60 -1.77 -8.37 -2.68
C ASP A 60 -0.84 -7.95 -1.52
N ILE A 61 -0.07 -6.87 -1.73
CA ILE A 61 0.93 -6.41 -0.78
C ILE A 61 0.63 -5.04 -0.17
N LEU A 62 -0.26 -4.26 -0.76
CA LEU A 62 -0.64 -2.93 -0.29
C LEU A 62 -2.14 -2.90 0.02
N ASP A 63 -2.51 -2.29 1.13
CA ASP A 63 -3.91 -2.11 1.50
C ASP A 63 -4.63 -1.19 0.49
N ARG A 64 -3.89 -0.26 -0.11
CA ARG A 64 -4.33 0.58 -1.24
C ARG A 64 -3.15 0.95 -2.14
N VAL A 65 -3.38 0.96 -3.43
CA VAL A 65 -2.39 1.44 -4.39
C VAL A 65 -2.40 2.97 -4.41
N SER A 66 -1.34 3.56 -3.91
CA SER A 66 -1.09 5.00 -3.88
C SER A 66 0.33 5.30 -4.36
N CYS A 67 0.69 6.57 -4.54
CA CYS A 67 2.05 6.94 -4.92
C CYS A 67 3.09 6.22 -4.06
N TRP A 68 4.13 5.69 -4.67
CA TRP A 68 5.17 4.93 -3.97
C TRP A 68 5.83 5.71 -2.82
N CYS A 69 5.93 7.04 -2.94
CA CYS A 69 6.51 7.95 -1.94
C CYS A 69 5.48 8.60 -1.00
N CYS A 70 4.23 8.12 -0.99
CA CYS A 70 3.17 8.72 -0.19
C CYS A 70 3.49 8.64 1.32
N GLY A 71 3.56 9.81 1.98
CA GLY A 71 3.79 9.89 3.43
C GLY A 71 2.66 9.28 4.28
N ASN A 72 1.47 9.06 3.70
CA ASN A 72 0.34 8.44 4.38
C ASN A 72 0.38 6.90 4.40
N LYS A 73 1.32 6.26 3.69
CA LYS A 73 1.48 4.80 3.78
C LYS A 73 1.69 4.37 5.23
N ASN A 74 1.00 3.32 5.66
CA ASN A 74 1.19 2.76 6.99
C ASN A 74 2.52 1.96 7.07
N LEU A 75 2.91 1.54 8.28
CA LEU A 75 4.18 0.83 8.47
C LEU A 75 4.17 -0.58 7.85
N LYS A 76 3.00 -1.21 7.75
CA LYS A 76 2.82 -2.51 7.09
C LYS A 76 3.10 -2.38 5.60
N GLU A 77 2.49 -1.39 4.94
CA GLU A 77 2.73 -1.11 3.52
C GLU A 77 4.20 -0.76 3.24
N LEU A 78 4.82 0.07 4.08
CA LEU A 78 6.25 0.39 3.94
C LEU A 78 7.14 -0.86 4.11
N LYS A 79 6.78 -1.76 5.03
CA LYS A 79 7.49 -3.03 5.19
C LYS A 79 7.31 -3.94 3.97
N HIS A 80 6.12 -3.95 3.37
CA HIS A 80 5.88 -4.71 2.13
C HIS A 80 6.64 -4.11 0.93
N ILE A 81 6.74 -2.78 0.83
CA ILE A 81 7.60 -2.14 -0.18
C ILE A 81 9.06 -2.55 0.03
N TYR A 82 9.56 -2.55 1.26
CA TYR A 82 10.91 -3.00 1.58
C TYR A 82 11.17 -4.46 1.15
N LEU A 83 10.18 -5.34 1.35
CA LEU A 83 10.31 -6.78 1.08
C LEU A 83 10.14 -7.13 -0.40
N TYR A 84 9.18 -6.52 -1.07
CA TYR A 84 8.70 -6.98 -2.37
C TYR A 84 9.00 -6.01 -3.52
N LEU A 85 9.33 -4.75 -3.20
CA LEU A 85 9.57 -3.69 -4.17
C LEU A 85 10.89 -2.95 -3.86
N PRO A 86 12.05 -3.66 -3.87
CA PRO A 86 13.33 -3.08 -3.45
C PRO A 86 13.72 -1.85 -4.28
N GLN A 87 13.37 -1.79 -5.56
CA GLN A 87 13.62 -0.63 -6.42
C GLN A 87 12.93 0.65 -5.88
N TYR A 88 11.74 0.54 -5.30
CA TYR A 88 11.05 1.68 -4.69
C TYR A 88 11.58 2.00 -3.31
N TRP A 89 12.07 1.00 -2.57
CA TRP A 89 12.73 1.24 -1.30
C TRP A 89 14.02 2.05 -1.47
N GLU A 90 14.83 1.73 -2.49
CA GLU A 90 16.03 2.52 -2.81
C GLU A 90 15.68 3.96 -3.22
N ARG A 91 14.61 4.16 -3.99
CA ARG A 91 14.10 5.50 -4.30
C ARG A 91 13.65 6.26 -3.04
N LEU A 92 13.00 5.60 -2.08
CA LEU A 92 12.62 6.20 -0.80
C LEU A 92 13.84 6.61 0.02
N LYS A 93 14.91 5.81 0.04
CA LYS A 93 16.18 6.19 0.69
C LYS A 93 16.79 7.43 0.03
N GLY A 94 16.80 7.48 -1.30
CA GLY A 94 17.25 8.65 -2.04
C GLY A 94 16.46 9.91 -1.68
N LEU A 95 15.12 9.82 -1.62
CA LEU A 95 14.29 10.95 -1.18
C LEU A 95 14.60 11.36 0.26
N GLN A 96 14.66 10.40 1.18
CA GLN A 96 14.91 10.68 2.60
C GLN A 96 16.26 11.36 2.82
N ALA A 97 17.27 11.03 2.03
CA ALA A 97 18.60 11.66 2.12
C ALA A 97 18.57 13.19 1.84
N HIS A 98 17.57 13.65 1.07
CA HIS A 98 17.38 15.07 0.75
C HIS A 98 16.33 15.76 1.62
N MET A 99 15.66 15.03 2.53
CA MET A 99 14.62 15.56 3.39
C MET A 99 15.16 15.90 4.77
N SER A 100 14.83 17.08 5.30
CA SER A 100 15.17 17.48 6.67
C SER A 100 14.30 16.80 7.73
N ARG A 101 13.16 16.22 7.34
CA ARG A 101 12.24 15.55 8.25
C ARG A 101 12.15 14.06 7.94
N PRO A 102 12.06 13.20 8.98
CA PRO A 102 11.80 11.78 8.78
C PRO A 102 10.46 11.57 8.10
N MET A 103 10.38 10.65 7.14
CA MET A 103 9.18 10.38 6.33
C MET A 103 7.91 10.15 7.17
N LYS A 104 8.03 9.47 8.31
CA LYS A 104 6.92 9.16 9.22
C LYS A 104 6.97 9.95 10.53
N GLY A 105 7.72 11.07 10.57
CA GLY A 105 7.89 11.86 11.77
C GLY A 105 8.73 11.15 12.84
N TRP A 106 8.33 11.27 14.10
CA TRP A 106 9.09 10.76 15.25
C TRP A 106 8.24 9.82 16.10
N TYR A 107 8.91 8.93 16.83
CA TYR A 107 8.31 8.20 17.94
C TYR A 107 8.11 9.13 19.14
N GLN A 108 7.29 8.72 20.11
CA GLN A 108 7.06 9.49 21.35
C GLN A 108 8.34 9.78 22.14
N ASN A 109 9.33 8.91 22.04
CA ASN A 109 10.66 9.06 22.65
C ASN A 109 11.63 9.95 21.85
N GLY A 110 11.16 10.63 20.81
CA GLY A 110 11.98 11.50 19.96
C GLY A 110 12.82 10.78 18.90
N THR A 111 12.78 9.45 18.84
CA THR A 111 13.50 8.69 17.78
C THR A 111 12.85 8.95 16.41
N PRO A 112 13.63 9.26 15.36
CA PRO A 112 13.08 9.49 14.04
C PRO A 112 12.51 8.21 13.43
N LYS A 113 11.42 8.34 12.65
CA LYS A 113 10.84 7.28 11.82
C LYS A 113 11.15 7.54 10.35
N GLY A 114 12.42 7.79 10.04
CA GLY A 114 12.88 7.93 8.68
C GLY A 114 13.04 6.58 7.98
N VAL A 115 13.27 6.62 6.67
CA VAL A 115 13.42 5.40 5.86
C VAL A 115 14.59 4.54 6.35
N PHE A 116 15.71 5.14 6.73
CA PHE A 116 16.89 4.42 7.23
C PHE A 116 16.65 3.74 8.59
N GLU A 117 15.89 4.38 9.49
CA GLU A 117 15.51 3.80 10.78
C GLU A 117 14.52 2.65 10.60
N LEU A 118 13.56 2.84 9.68
CA LEU A 118 12.58 1.80 9.34
C LEU A 118 13.26 0.59 8.67
N GLU A 119 14.23 0.80 7.80
CA GLU A 119 15.01 -0.29 7.19
C GLU A 119 15.69 -1.16 8.26
N ARG A 120 16.40 -0.52 9.20
CA ARG A 120 17.05 -1.24 10.33
C ARG A 120 16.05 -1.98 11.19
N ARG A 121 14.87 -1.41 11.41
CA ARG A 121 13.79 -2.03 12.15
C ARG A 121 13.25 -3.25 11.41
N PHE A 122 12.90 -3.10 10.13
CA PHE A 122 12.34 -4.18 9.32
C PHE A 122 13.32 -5.35 9.15
N ALA A 123 14.60 -5.06 8.92
CA ALA A 123 15.64 -6.08 8.85
C ALA A 123 15.72 -6.91 10.15
N ARG A 124 15.68 -6.27 11.33
CA ARG A 124 15.66 -6.98 12.62
C ARG A 124 14.41 -7.82 12.78
N GLU A 125 13.23 -7.27 12.50
CA GLU A 125 11.96 -8.00 12.61
C GLU A 125 11.93 -9.26 11.73
N ILE A 126 12.54 -9.18 10.54
CA ILE A 126 12.64 -10.32 9.61
C ILE A 126 13.61 -11.38 10.18
N GLN A 127 14.79 -10.96 10.65
CA GLN A 127 15.76 -11.87 11.24
C GLN A 127 15.19 -12.60 12.47
N GLU A 128 14.48 -11.88 13.34
CA GLU A 128 13.82 -12.46 14.51
C GLU A 128 12.73 -13.46 14.10
N ALA A 129 11.90 -13.11 13.12
CA ALA A 129 10.87 -14.00 12.61
C ALA A 129 11.45 -15.27 11.95
N THR A 130 12.59 -15.17 11.28
CA THR A 130 13.28 -16.32 10.69
C THR A 130 13.87 -17.23 11.78
N ARG A 131 14.43 -16.64 12.83
CA ARG A 131 15.01 -17.38 13.95
C ARG A 131 13.95 -18.12 14.78
N THR A 132 12.78 -17.51 14.98
CA THR A 132 11.69 -18.11 15.77
C THR A 132 10.91 -19.17 15.00
N ARG A 133 10.89 -19.12 13.67
CA ARG A 133 10.15 -20.07 12.83
C ARG A 133 10.91 -21.33 12.47
N GLY A 134 12.17 -21.50 12.92
CA GLY A 134 12.98 -22.68 12.64
C GLY A 134 12.72 -23.24 11.23
N THR A 135 13.42 -22.77 10.20
CA THR A 135 13.50 -23.38 8.87
C THR A 135 12.18 -23.84 8.19
N ARG A 136 11.20 -22.96 8.04
CA ARG A 136 10.17 -23.12 7.01
C ARG A 136 9.86 -21.76 6.37
N CYS A 137 10.69 -21.32 5.45
CA CYS A 137 10.24 -20.48 4.37
C CYS A 137 9.30 -21.30 3.50
N ALA A 138 7.99 -21.19 3.71
CA ALA A 138 7.05 -21.61 2.68
C ALA A 138 7.12 -20.58 1.55
N PRO A 139 7.43 -21.00 0.32
CA PRO A 139 7.37 -20.09 -0.80
C PRO A 139 5.93 -19.57 -0.93
N TRP A 140 5.78 -18.33 -1.35
CA TRP A 140 4.54 -17.68 -1.69
C TRP A 140 3.63 -18.63 -2.47
N LYS A 141 2.53 -19.07 -1.88
CA LYS A 141 1.50 -19.80 -2.61
C LYS A 141 0.78 -18.80 -3.50
N ARG A 142 1.05 -18.86 -4.81
CA ARG A 142 0.21 -18.21 -5.81
C ARG A 142 -1.23 -18.66 -5.60
N HIS A 143 -2.08 -17.76 -5.18
CA HIS A 143 -3.52 -17.96 -5.31
C HIS A 143 -3.88 -17.70 -6.77
N SER A 144 -3.60 -18.70 -7.60
CA SER A 144 -4.23 -18.80 -8.90
C SER A 144 -5.72 -19.14 -8.64
N ARG A 145 -6.55 -18.13 -8.48
CA ARG A 145 -7.98 -18.33 -8.71
C ARG A 145 -8.10 -18.61 -10.21
N GLY A 146 -8.39 -19.88 -10.52
CA GLY A 146 -8.62 -20.32 -11.86
C GLY A 146 -9.75 -19.49 -12.48
N LEU A 147 -9.44 -18.83 -13.57
CA LEU A 147 -10.41 -18.44 -14.58
C LEU A 147 -10.78 -19.73 -15.32
N GLU A 148 -11.74 -20.48 -14.77
CA GLU A 148 -12.50 -21.41 -15.58
C GLU A 148 -13.59 -20.62 -16.32
N ARG A 149 -13.62 -20.87 -17.63
CA ARG A 149 -14.44 -20.21 -18.65
C ARG A 149 -15.93 -20.46 -18.43
#